data_0a3ff85f53fe826fc4ce9979e0dc92f2
#
_entry.id   0a3ff85f53fe826fc4ce9979e0dc92f2
#
_cell.length_a   1.000
_cell.length_b   1.000
_cell.length_c   1.000
_cell.angle_alpha   90.00
_cell.angle_beta   90.00
_cell.angle_gamma   90.00
#
_symmetry.space_group_name_H-M   'P 1'
#
loop_
_entity.id
_entity.type
_entity.pdbx_description
1 polymer ?
#
loop_
_entity_poly.entity_id
_entity_poly.type
_entity_poly.pdbx_seq_one_letter_code
_entity_poly.pdbx_strand_id
1 'polypeptide(L)'
;MFQIAMIEDEEHTRQEVERLISREFEKLKVQDITTEIYKTAEEFLEVKKHYDVVISDIDLPGKSGIDLGRILKAEQKDICLVFLTSYAEFAVDSYVLEAYQYILKRDMK
;
A
#
# COMPACT_ATOMS: atom_id res chain seq x y z
N MET A 1 -12.94 -7.76 11.07
CA MET A 1 -12.90 -6.81 9.93
C MET A 1 -11.48 -6.71 9.39
N PHE A 2 -11.31 -6.93 8.10
CA PHE A 2 -10.01 -6.83 7.45
C PHE A 2 -9.79 -5.39 6.96
N GLN A 3 -8.76 -4.74 7.42
CA GLN A 3 -8.53 -3.31 7.15
C GLN A 3 -7.32 -3.10 6.25
N ILE A 4 -7.55 -2.40 5.14
CA ILE A 4 -6.53 -2.09 4.15
C ILE A 4 -6.39 -0.57 4.05
N ALA A 5 -5.17 -0.08 4.09
CA ALA A 5 -4.87 1.32 3.78
C ALA A 5 -4.18 1.39 2.43
N MET A 6 -4.56 2.36 1.63
CA MET A 6 -3.92 2.61 0.34
C MET A 6 -3.44 4.05 0.31
N ILE A 7 -2.15 4.24 0.07
CA ILE A 7 -1.56 5.57 -0.06
C ILE A 7 -1.16 5.77 -1.52
N GLU A 8 -1.95 6.57 -2.22
CA GLU A 8 -1.80 6.79 -3.65
C GLU A 8 -2.44 8.14 -4.02
N ASP A 9 -1.69 9.01 -4.66
CA ASP A 9 -2.20 10.33 -5.03
C ASP A 9 -2.92 10.38 -6.38
N GLU A 10 -2.78 9.32 -7.20
CA GLU A 10 -3.39 9.27 -8.53
C GLU A 10 -4.72 8.54 -8.49
N GLU A 11 -5.80 9.25 -8.79
CA GLU A 11 -7.15 8.71 -8.71
C GLU A 11 -7.39 7.48 -9.58
N HIS A 12 -6.88 7.51 -10.80
CA HIS A 12 -7.06 6.38 -11.73
C HIS A 12 -6.43 5.10 -11.17
N THR A 13 -5.24 5.21 -10.60
CA THR A 13 -4.56 4.07 -9.99
C THR A 13 -5.33 3.56 -8.78
N ARG A 14 -5.85 4.47 -7.95
CA ARG A 14 -6.65 4.06 -6.79
C ARG A 14 -7.84 3.22 -7.21
N GLN A 15 -8.55 3.65 -8.26
CA GLN A 15 -9.71 2.93 -8.76
C GLN A 15 -9.35 1.53 -9.28
N GLU A 16 -8.23 1.42 -10.00
CA GLU A 16 -7.77 0.13 -10.50
C GLU A 16 -7.43 -0.82 -9.36
N VAL A 17 -6.72 -0.34 -8.35
CA VAL A 17 -6.32 -1.16 -7.20
C VAL A 17 -7.55 -1.61 -6.41
N GLU A 18 -8.49 -0.70 -6.18
CA GLU A 18 -9.73 -1.03 -5.47
C GLU A 18 -10.50 -2.14 -6.20
N ARG A 19 -10.54 -2.06 -7.51
CA ARG A 19 -11.22 -3.06 -8.33
C ARG A 19 -10.55 -4.42 -8.23
N LEU A 20 -9.21 -4.43 -8.25
CA LEU A 20 -8.46 -5.67 -8.10
C LEU A 20 -8.64 -6.29 -6.72
N ILE A 21 -8.60 -5.47 -5.68
CA ILE A 21 -8.81 -5.93 -4.31
C ILE A 21 -10.19 -6.55 -4.17
N SER A 22 -11.21 -5.86 -4.63
CA SER A 22 -12.59 -6.36 -4.55
C SER A 22 -12.74 -7.69 -5.24
N ARG A 23 -12.17 -7.81 -6.44
CA ARG A 23 -12.28 -9.05 -7.22
C ARG A 23 -11.56 -10.22 -6.54
N GLU A 24 -10.36 -9.98 -6.02
CA GLU A 24 -9.59 -11.06 -5.40
C GLU A 24 -10.23 -11.52 -4.08
N PHE A 25 -10.72 -10.59 -3.27
CA PHE A 25 -11.37 -10.95 -2.02
C PHE A 25 -12.73 -11.61 -2.25
N GLU A 26 -13.42 -11.23 -3.32
CA GLU A 26 -14.67 -11.89 -3.70
C GLU A 26 -14.42 -13.37 -4.03
N LYS A 27 -13.34 -13.67 -4.77
CA LYS A 27 -12.94 -15.04 -5.08
C LYS A 27 -12.67 -15.85 -3.81
N LEU A 28 -12.09 -15.23 -2.80
CA LEU A 28 -11.77 -15.87 -1.54
C LEU A 28 -12.94 -15.90 -0.57
N LYS A 29 -14.06 -15.29 -0.96
CA LYS A 29 -15.27 -15.19 -0.14
C LYS A 29 -15.05 -14.46 1.17
N VAL A 30 -14.14 -13.50 1.18
CA VAL A 30 -13.91 -12.62 2.32
C VAL A 30 -14.85 -11.44 2.18
N GLN A 31 -15.67 -11.20 3.18
CA GLN A 31 -16.76 -10.22 3.09
C GLN A 31 -16.58 -8.96 3.93
N ASP A 32 -15.87 -9.02 4.99
CA ASP A 32 -15.76 -7.88 5.91
C ASP A 32 -14.46 -7.13 5.71
N ILE A 33 -14.39 -6.39 4.59
CA ILE A 33 -13.18 -5.66 4.19
C ILE A 33 -13.46 -4.17 4.16
N THR A 34 -12.54 -3.40 4.72
CA THR A 34 -12.58 -1.94 4.66
C THR A 34 -11.30 -1.44 3.99
N THR A 35 -11.44 -0.56 3.00
CA THR A 35 -10.31 0.08 2.36
C THR A 35 -10.39 1.58 2.61
N GLU A 36 -9.35 2.14 3.19
CA GLU A 36 -9.25 3.58 3.41
C GLU A 36 -8.13 4.13 2.56
N ILE A 37 -8.38 5.28 1.93
CA ILE A 37 -7.48 5.88 0.95
C ILE A 37 -6.89 7.17 1.48
N TYR A 38 -5.58 7.31 1.31
CA TYR A 38 -4.84 8.52 1.68
C TYR A 38 -4.05 8.98 0.46
N LYS A 39 -3.92 10.28 0.29
CA LYS A 39 -3.20 10.86 -0.84
C LYS A 39 -1.71 11.04 -0.53
N THR A 40 -1.36 11.16 0.73
CA THR A 40 0.03 11.37 1.15
C THR A 40 0.37 10.46 2.34
N ALA A 41 1.67 10.20 2.52
CA ALA A 41 2.15 9.47 3.68
C ALA A 41 1.85 10.25 4.96
N GLU A 42 1.96 11.57 4.91
CA GLU A 42 1.70 12.42 6.07
C GLU A 42 0.26 12.28 6.57
N GLU A 43 -0.72 12.30 5.65
CA GLU A 43 -2.13 12.11 6.04
C GLU A 43 -2.33 10.76 6.72
N PHE A 44 -1.73 9.71 6.15
CA PHE A 44 -1.83 8.36 6.71
C PHE A 44 -1.25 8.30 8.12
N LEU A 45 -0.07 8.87 8.31
CA LEU A 45 0.62 8.81 9.59
C LEU A 45 -0.11 9.58 10.70
N GLU A 46 -0.82 10.64 10.34
CA GLU A 46 -1.58 11.43 11.32
C GLU A 46 -2.74 10.66 11.97
N VAL A 47 -3.31 9.72 11.24
CA VAL A 47 -4.47 8.96 11.72
C VAL A 47 -4.11 8.00 12.85
N LYS A 48 -2.89 7.48 12.86
CA LYS A 48 -2.38 6.56 13.89
C LYS A 48 -3.30 5.36 14.11
N LYS A 49 -3.77 4.78 13.02
CA LYS A 49 -4.65 3.63 13.04
C LYS A 49 -3.89 2.40 12.57
N HIS A 50 -4.24 1.24 13.10
CA HIS A 50 -3.65 -0.02 12.67
C HIS A 50 -4.38 -0.60 11.48
N TYR A 51 -3.63 -1.14 10.53
CA TYR A 51 -4.17 -1.79 9.34
C TYR A 51 -3.55 -3.16 9.19
N ASP A 52 -4.28 -4.06 8.56
CA ASP A 52 -3.78 -5.41 8.26
C ASP A 52 -2.82 -5.38 7.08
N VAL A 53 -3.12 -4.55 6.09
CA VAL A 53 -2.30 -4.39 4.90
C VAL A 53 -2.18 -2.91 4.57
N VAL A 54 -0.97 -2.49 4.21
CA VAL A 54 -0.73 -1.13 3.71
C VAL A 54 -0.19 -1.26 2.28
N ILE A 55 -0.91 -0.66 1.34
CA ILE A 55 -0.50 -0.61 -0.07
C ILE A 55 -0.09 0.83 -0.35
N SER A 56 1.15 1.04 -0.74
CA SER A 56 1.65 2.40 -0.96
C SER A 56 2.41 2.54 -2.26
N ASP A 57 2.17 3.65 -2.94
CA ASP A 57 3.06 4.08 -4.00
C ASP A 57 4.38 4.52 -3.36
N ILE A 58 5.46 4.41 -4.08
CA ILE A 58 6.76 4.90 -3.64
C ILE A 58 6.91 6.38 -3.97
N ASP A 59 6.47 6.78 -5.16
CA ASP A 59 6.59 8.16 -5.60
C ASP A 59 5.39 8.98 -5.15
N LEU A 60 5.46 9.48 -3.93
CA LEU A 60 4.40 10.28 -3.32
C LEU A 60 4.87 11.72 -3.13
N PRO A 61 3.95 12.68 -3.15
CA PRO A 61 4.33 14.05 -2.78
C PRO A 61 4.74 14.09 -1.31
N GLY A 62 5.82 14.82 -1.02
CA GLY A 62 6.36 14.88 0.33
C GLY A 62 7.15 13.63 0.67
N LYS A 63 6.79 12.97 1.77
CA LYS A 63 7.47 11.77 2.24
C LYS A 63 7.20 10.60 1.29
N SER A 64 8.26 9.91 0.85
CA SER A 64 8.13 8.80 -0.10
C SER A 64 7.52 7.56 0.54
N GLY A 65 7.09 6.62 -0.31
CA GLY A 65 6.59 5.33 0.16
C GLY A 65 7.66 4.51 0.85
N ILE A 66 8.92 4.64 0.44
CA ILE A 66 10.03 3.95 1.12
C ILE A 66 10.21 4.50 2.53
N ASP A 67 10.17 5.81 2.69
CA ASP A 67 10.26 6.44 4.02
C ASP A 67 9.10 6.00 4.89
N LEU A 68 7.90 5.97 4.33
CA LEU A 68 6.72 5.49 5.04
C LEU A 68 6.92 4.03 5.48
N GLY A 69 7.45 3.20 4.59
CA GLY A 69 7.73 1.80 4.89
C GLY A 69 8.69 1.62 6.05
N ARG A 70 9.74 2.45 6.11
CA ARG A 70 10.69 2.41 7.22
C ARG A 70 10.01 2.73 8.54
N ILE A 71 9.16 3.75 8.55
CA ILE A 71 8.43 4.14 9.76
C ILE A 71 7.50 3.01 10.20
N LEU A 72 6.73 2.45 9.28
CA LEU A 72 5.79 1.38 9.59
C LEU A 72 6.47 0.14 10.11
N LYS A 73 7.57 -0.28 9.48
CA LYS A 73 8.30 -1.47 9.93
C LYS A 73 8.96 -1.25 11.30
N ALA A 74 9.35 -0.03 11.60
CA ALA A 74 9.91 0.28 12.93
C ALA A 74 8.86 0.21 14.03
N GLU A 75 7.63 0.63 13.73
CA GLU A 75 6.54 0.61 14.70
C GLU A 75 5.85 -0.76 14.78
N GLN A 76 5.75 -1.46 13.65
CA GLN A 76 5.01 -2.69 13.55
C GLN A 76 5.74 -3.62 12.58
N LYS A 77 6.67 -4.40 13.10
CA LYS A 77 7.58 -5.22 12.31
C LYS A 77 6.87 -6.18 11.36
N ASP A 78 5.73 -6.71 11.76
CA ASP A 78 5.01 -7.74 11.01
C ASP A 78 3.95 -7.18 10.06
N ILE A 79 3.93 -5.86 9.86
CA ILE A 79 2.93 -5.28 8.96
C ILE A 79 3.10 -5.81 7.53
N CYS A 80 1.98 -6.11 6.89
CA CYS A 80 1.98 -6.53 5.50
C CYS A 80 2.05 -5.28 4.62
N LEU A 81 3.21 -5.03 4.06
CA LEU A 81 3.48 -3.84 3.25
C LEU A 81 3.60 -4.23 1.79
N VAL A 82 2.82 -3.57 0.95
CA VAL A 82 2.84 -3.78 -0.49
C VAL A 82 3.19 -2.47 -1.17
N PHE A 83 4.22 -2.48 -1.98
CA PHE A 83 4.56 -1.30 -2.79
C PHE A 83 3.98 -1.43 -4.19
N LEU A 84 3.43 -0.35 -4.66
CA LEU A 84 2.86 -0.24 -6.00
C LEU A 84 3.49 0.98 -6.66
N THR A 85 4.25 0.80 -7.73
CA THR A 85 5.03 1.90 -8.28
C THR A 85 5.26 1.74 -9.78
N SER A 86 5.56 2.87 -10.42
CA SER A 86 5.97 2.88 -11.83
C SER A 86 7.47 2.60 -12.00
N TYR A 87 8.22 2.55 -10.90
CA TYR A 87 9.69 2.47 -10.93
C TYR A 87 10.19 1.12 -10.43
N ALA A 88 11.00 0.44 -11.26
CA ALA A 88 11.61 -0.83 -10.87
C ALA A 88 12.83 -0.67 -9.97
N GLU A 89 13.42 0.52 -9.95
CA GLU A 89 14.70 0.77 -9.29
C GLU A 89 14.68 0.71 -7.76
N PHE A 90 13.50 0.72 -7.16
CA PHE A 90 13.35 0.63 -5.71
C PHE A 90 13.14 -0.78 -5.18
N ALA A 91 13.27 -1.79 -6.05
CA ALA A 91 13.04 -3.17 -5.64
C ALA A 91 13.98 -3.62 -4.54
N VAL A 92 15.24 -3.17 -4.57
CA VAL A 92 16.21 -3.52 -3.53
C VAL A 92 15.81 -2.92 -2.18
N ASP A 93 15.37 -1.65 -2.18
CA ASP A 93 14.90 -1.00 -0.96
C ASP A 93 13.69 -1.74 -0.37
N SER A 94 12.79 -2.17 -1.25
CA SER A 94 11.62 -2.95 -0.86
C SER A 94 12.03 -4.27 -0.19
N TYR A 95 13.02 -4.95 -0.75
CA TYR A 95 13.52 -6.20 -0.20
C TYR A 95 14.14 -5.99 1.20
N VAL A 96 14.94 -4.93 1.34
CA VAL A 96 15.55 -4.61 2.63
C VAL A 96 14.51 -4.33 3.69
N LEU A 97 13.38 -3.71 3.31
CA LEU A 97 12.28 -3.43 4.23
C LEU A 97 11.39 -4.64 4.48
N GLU A 98 11.67 -5.77 3.83
CA GLU A 98 10.85 -6.97 3.96
C GLU A 98 9.39 -6.72 3.56
N ALA A 99 9.19 -5.97 2.48
CA ALA A 99 7.85 -5.78 1.92
C ALA A 99 7.31 -7.13 1.42
N TYR A 100 6.01 -7.33 1.59
CA TYR A 100 5.36 -8.55 1.16
C TYR A 100 5.37 -8.68 -0.37
N GLN A 101 5.11 -7.57 -1.06
CA GLN A 101 5.06 -7.54 -2.52
C GLN A 101 5.57 -6.21 -3.05
N TYR A 102 6.11 -6.25 -4.25
CA TYR A 102 6.53 -5.09 -4.99
C TYR A 102 5.93 -5.21 -6.40
N ILE A 103 4.98 -4.36 -6.70
CA ILE A 103 4.20 -4.46 -7.94
C ILE A 103 4.43 -3.23 -8.81
N LEU A 104 4.79 -3.46 -10.07
CA LEU A 104 4.89 -2.37 -11.03
C LEU A 104 3.50 -2.06 -11.58
N LYS A 105 3.18 -0.77 -11.67
CA LYS A 105 1.86 -0.34 -12.13
C LYS A 105 1.52 -0.87 -13.54
N ARG A 106 2.53 -1.01 -14.40
CA ARG A 106 2.34 -1.54 -15.74
C ARG A 106 1.87 -3.00 -15.76
N ASP A 107 2.07 -3.72 -14.68
CA ASP A 107 1.72 -5.13 -14.57
C ASP A 107 0.31 -5.36 -13.99
N MET A 108 -0.43 -4.29 -13.74
CA MET A 108 -1.76 -4.35 -13.14
C MET A 108 -2.91 -4.50 -14.14
N LYS A 109 -2.71 -5.03 -15.25
CA LYS A 109 -3.78 -5.10 -16.27
C LYS A 109 -4.67 -6.32 -16.12
#